data_7977eee692829a3492c060236ce31ba2
#
_entry.id   7977eee692829a3492c060236ce31ba2
#
_cell.length_a   1.000
_cell.length_b   1.000
_cell.length_c   1.000
_cell.angle_alpha   90.00
_cell.angle_beta   90.00
_cell.angle_gamma   90.00
#
_symmetry.space_group_name_H-M   'P 1'
#
loop_
_entity.id
_entity.type
_entity.pdbx_description
1 polymer ?
#
loop_
_entity_poly.entity_id
_entity_poly.type
_entity_poly.pdbx_seq_one_letter_code
_entity_poly.pdbx_strand_id
1 'polypeptide(L)'
;MDNRADVAIVYGVGGNPSDKDKNALSFEERVQSWRDRGYITHFMTGIAWGGYEDYFTGQWDGKMHLDEGQVERHGDTIWHGHMVPYIVPSQNFIKYMKEKHIKRVIDVGIDAIYLEEPEFWARAGYSEAFKREWKEYYGFDWRPQHESAENTYLSNKLKYQLYYRALNECFTYAKEYGRSKGMNVRCYVPTHSLVNYAQWQIVSPEASLASLPCVDGYIAQVWTGTSREPNYYNGVK
;
A
#
# COMPACT_ATOMS: atom_id res chain seq x y z
N MET A 1 -13.02 -2.58 27.42
CA MET A 1 -12.86 -4.03 27.19
C MET A 1 -11.38 -4.29 27.01
N ASP A 2 -10.79 -5.10 27.84
CA ASP A 2 -9.42 -5.57 27.64
C ASP A 2 -9.48 -6.68 26.59
N ASN A 3 -8.98 -6.41 25.41
CA ASN A 3 -9.04 -7.36 24.29
C ASN A 3 -7.95 -8.45 24.37
N ARG A 4 -7.09 -8.41 25.39
CA ARG A 4 -5.99 -9.38 25.63
C ARG A 4 -5.20 -9.70 24.36
N ALA A 5 -4.90 -8.68 23.56
CA ALA A 5 -4.07 -8.83 22.38
C ALA A 5 -2.59 -8.91 22.80
N ASP A 6 -1.83 -9.80 22.18
CA ASP A 6 -0.38 -9.91 22.41
C ASP A 6 0.41 -8.95 21.48
N VAL A 7 -0.19 -8.55 20.37
CA VAL A 7 0.43 -7.75 19.33
C VAL A 7 -0.25 -6.41 19.20
N ALA A 8 0.54 -5.34 19.15
CA ALA A 8 0.13 -4.01 18.74
C ALA A 8 0.68 -3.70 17.33
N ILE A 9 -0.21 -3.35 16.40
CA ILE A 9 0.18 -2.91 15.07
C ILE A 9 0.31 -1.39 15.07
N VAL A 10 1.53 -0.90 14.84
CA VAL A 10 1.81 0.54 14.70
C VAL A 10 1.58 0.92 13.24
N TYR A 11 0.61 1.81 13.01
CA TYR A 11 0.24 2.24 11.66
C TYR A 11 1.06 3.43 11.20
N GLY A 12 1.68 3.32 10.00
CA GLY A 12 2.49 4.36 9.37
C GLY A 12 3.68 4.84 10.20
N VAL A 13 4.68 5.38 9.55
CA VAL A 13 5.85 5.94 10.26
C VAL A 13 5.61 7.37 10.77
N GLY A 14 4.50 8.00 10.39
CA GLY A 14 4.21 9.40 10.70
C GLY A 14 5.07 10.36 9.88
N GLY A 15 4.98 11.64 10.21
CA GLY A 15 5.73 12.68 9.51
C GLY A 15 4.92 13.34 8.39
N ASN A 16 3.59 13.25 8.48
CA ASN A 16 2.71 13.99 7.60
C ASN A 16 2.81 15.49 7.96
N PRO A 17 3.21 16.38 7.04
CA PRO A 17 3.36 17.81 7.33
C PRO A 17 2.05 18.49 7.75
N SER A 18 0.90 17.90 7.38
CA SER A 18 -0.41 18.38 7.81
C SER A 18 -0.77 17.98 9.24
N ASP A 19 -0.01 17.09 9.88
CA ASP A 19 -0.20 16.76 11.29
C ASP A 19 0.14 17.98 12.16
N LYS A 20 -0.89 18.69 12.57
CA LYS A 20 -0.79 19.93 13.36
C LYS A 20 -0.40 19.67 14.83
N ASP A 21 -0.39 18.43 15.25
CA ASP A 21 -0.04 18.07 16.62
C ASP A 21 1.50 18.06 16.78
N LYS A 22 2.03 19.19 17.22
CA LYS A 22 3.46 19.34 17.53
C LYS A 22 3.93 18.45 18.69
N ASN A 23 3.01 17.82 19.40
CA ASN A 23 3.30 16.89 20.49
C ASN A 23 3.12 15.43 20.07
N ALA A 24 2.84 15.16 18.80
CA ALA A 24 2.73 13.80 18.31
C ALA A 24 4.04 13.03 18.51
N LEU A 25 3.96 11.86 19.13
CA LEU A 25 5.10 10.97 19.32
C LEU A 25 5.70 10.56 17.96
N SER A 26 7.02 10.54 17.88
CA SER A 26 7.74 9.96 16.74
C SER A 26 7.36 8.49 16.56
N PHE A 27 7.69 7.93 15.40
CA PHE A 27 7.45 6.51 15.14
C PHE A 27 8.13 5.61 16.19
N GLU A 28 9.37 5.92 16.51
CA GLU A 28 10.19 5.19 17.48
C GLU A 28 9.59 5.26 18.89
N GLU A 29 9.12 6.43 19.30
CA GLU A 29 8.45 6.63 20.59
C GLU A 29 7.12 5.88 20.67
N ARG A 30 6.34 5.87 19.58
CA ARG A 30 5.10 5.07 19.49
C ARG A 30 5.38 3.57 19.64
N VAL A 31 6.40 3.07 18.94
CA VAL A 31 6.82 1.66 19.04
C VAL A 31 7.25 1.34 20.47
N GLN A 32 8.10 2.18 21.06
CA GLN A 32 8.59 1.97 22.42
C GLN A 32 7.45 2.03 23.44
N SER A 33 6.52 2.95 23.30
CA SER A 33 5.35 3.06 24.19
C SER A 33 4.49 1.78 24.23
N TRP A 34 4.37 1.06 23.11
CA TRP A 34 3.68 -0.23 23.09
C TRP A 34 4.52 -1.35 23.72
N ARG A 35 5.83 -1.37 23.47
CA ARG A 35 6.76 -2.35 24.08
C ARG A 35 6.82 -2.22 25.58
N ASP A 36 6.83 -1.00 26.12
CA ASP A 36 6.82 -0.74 27.57
C ASP A 36 5.57 -1.27 28.26
N ARG A 37 4.48 -1.45 27.50
CA ARG A 37 3.23 -2.08 27.96
C ARG A 37 3.21 -3.60 27.78
N GLY A 38 4.31 -4.20 27.30
CA GLY A 38 4.44 -5.65 27.11
C GLY A 38 3.94 -6.19 25.77
N TYR A 39 3.61 -5.34 24.80
CA TYR A 39 3.16 -5.79 23.48
C TYR A 39 4.32 -6.13 22.56
N ILE A 40 4.16 -7.17 21.75
CA ILE A 40 4.93 -7.39 20.53
C ILE A 40 4.49 -6.31 19.53
N THR A 41 5.44 -5.65 18.86
CA THR A 41 5.10 -4.57 17.92
C THR A 41 5.29 -5.02 16.48
N HIS A 42 4.25 -4.87 15.68
CA HIS A 42 4.25 -5.03 14.24
C HIS A 42 3.99 -3.69 13.55
N PHE A 43 4.24 -3.62 12.25
CA PHE A 43 4.03 -2.40 11.44
C PHE A 43 3.04 -2.65 10.32
N MET A 44 2.17 -1.67 10.04
CA MET A 44 1.26 -1.68 8.92
C MET A 44 1.19 -0.30 8.23
N THR A 45 1.05 -0.31 6.91
CA THR A 45 0.68 0.87 6.12
C THR A 45 0.07 0.42 4.79
N GLY A 46 -0.71 1.28 4.14
CA GLY A 46 -1.20 1.02 2.80
C GLY A 46 -0.09 1.02 1.75
N ILE A 47 -0.19 0.21 0.71
CA ILE A 47 0.70 0.28 -0.46
C ILE A 47 0.12 1.16 -1.58
N ALA A 48 -1.19 1.39 -1.56
CA ALA A 48 -1.89 2.23 -2.54
C ALA A 48 -2.23 3.62 -1.99
N TRP A 49 -2.14 3.81 -0.70
CA TRP A 49 -2.46 5.04 0.02
C TRP A 49 -1.82 5.01 1.41
N GLY A 50 -1.74 6.13 2.09
CA GLY A 50 -1.14 6.21 3.43
C GLY A 50 -0.74 7.62 3.80
N GLY A 51 0.05 7.79 4.86
CA GLY A 51 0.60 9.08 5.28
C GLY A 51 1.79 9.52 4.41
N TYR A 52 1.55 9.76 3.12
CA TYR A 52 2.58 10.01 2.10
C TYR A 52 2.57 11.45 1.59
N GLU A 53 2.04 12.40 2.35
CA GLU A 53 1.99 13.80 1.97
C GLU A 53 3.40 14.37 1.68
N ASP A 54 4.40 13.97 2.45
CA ASP A 54 5.79 14.36 2.25
C ASP A 54 6.37 13.92 0.90
N TYR A 55 5.95 12.75 0.40
CA TYR A 55 6.29 12.28 -0.94
C TYR A 55 5.65 13.15 -2.02
N PHE A 56 4.33 13.33 -1.95
CA PHE A 56 3.59 14.06 -2.98
C PHE A 56 3.93 15.56 -3.03
N THR A 57 4.26 16.16 -1.88
CA THR A 57 4.55 17.60 -1.77
C THR A 57 6.03 17.94 -1.94
N GLY A 58 6.88 16.97 -2.19
CA GLY A 58 8.31 17.17 -2.46
C GLY A 58 9.19 17.33 -1.23
N GLN A 59 8.71 17.02 -0.06
CA GLN A 59 9.51 17.14 1.17
C GLN A 59 10.50 15.98 1.33
N TRP A 60 10.26 14.86 0.65
CA TRP A 60 11.14 13.70 0.72
C TRP A 60 12.43 13.87 -0.08
N ASP A 61 12.34 14.26 -1.35
CA ASP A 61 13.47 14.32 -2.29
C ASP A 61 13.61 15.65 -3.05
N GLY A 62 12.80 16.65 -2.68
CA GLY A 62 12.76 17.96 -3.34
C GLY A 62 11.91 18.00 -4.60
N LYS A 63 11.21 16.91 -4.98
CA LYS A 63 10.36 16.83 -6.16
C LYS A 63 8.92 16.53 -5.78
N MET A 64 7.99 17.27 -6.37
CA MET A 64 6.58 16.95 -6.27
C MET A 64 6.24 15.72 -7.12
N HIS A 65 5.51 14.76 -6.53
CA HIS A 65 5.09 13.52 -7.19
C HIS A 65 3.57 13.39 -7.37
N LEU A 66 2.85 14.52 -7.43
CA LEU A 66 1.39 14.51 -7.62
C LEU A 66 0.96 13.87 -8.95
N ASP A 67 1.83 13.89 -9.97
CA ASP A 67 1.63 13.21 -11.25
C ASP A 67 1.61 11.67 -11.12
N GLU A 68 2.07 11.13 -10.02
CA GLU A 68 2.02 9.70 -9.69
C GLU A 68 0.71 9.28 -9.00
N GLY A 69 -0.23 10.19 -8.83
CA GLY A 69 -1.59 9.88 -8.41
C GLY A 69 -2.38 9.12 -9.48
N GLN A 70 -3.34 8.31 -9.04
CA GLN A 70 -4.31 7.69 -9.93
C GLN A 70 -5.30 8.74 -10.42
N VAL A 71 -5.49 8.80 -11.75
CA VAL A 71 -6.33 9.81 -12.43
C VAL A 71 -7.37 9.12 -13.30
N GLU A 72 -8.59 9.63 -13.27
CA GLU A 72 -9.71 9.19 -14.09
C GLU A 72 -9.69 9.81 -15.51
N ARG A 73 -10.60 9.31 -16.36
CA ARG A 73 -10.70 9.72 -17.78
C ARG A 73 -10.80 11.23 -18.00
N HIS A 74 -11.48 11.94 -17.12
CA HIS A 74 -11.72 13.39 -17.26
C HIS A 74 -10.67 14.25 -16.56
N GLY A 75 -9.59 13.64 -16.04
CA GLY A 75 -8.49 14.34 -15.40
C GLY A 75 -8.62 14.45 -13.88
N ASP A 76 -9.70 13.91 -13.31
CA ASP A 76 -9.92 13.96 -11.87
C ASP A 76 -8.99 13.00 -11.14
N THR A 77 -8.28 13.50 -10.13
CA THR A 77 -7.45 12.68 -9.25
C THR A 77 -8.31 11.91 -8.26
N ILE A 78 -8.03 10.64 -8.08
CA ILE A 78 -8.70 9.82 -7.07
C ILE A 78 -7.99 10.00 -5.73
N TRP A 79 -8.60 10.78 -4.85
CA TRP A 79 -8.05 11.09 -3.54
C TRP A 79 -8.46 10.04 -2.50
N HIS A 80 -7.50 9.58 -1.71
CA HIS A 80 -7.76 8.82 -0.49
C HIS A 80 -7.96 9.77 0.70
N GLY A 81 -7.14 10.81 0.79
CA GLY A 81 -7.19 11.81 1.85
C GLY A 81 -6.65 13.17 1.40
N HIS A 82 -6.48 14.08 2.33
CA HIS A 82 -5.94 15.41 2.02
C HIS A 82 -4.52 15.29 1.45
N MET A 83 -4.30 15.85 0.26
CA MET A 83 -3.01 15.82 -0.46
C MET A 83 -2.38 14.43 -0.68
N VAL A 84 -3.16 13.37 -0.50
CA VAL A 84 -2.72 11.99 -0.74
C VAL A 84 -3.68 11.33 -1.73
N PRO A 85 -3.32 11.25 -3.02
CA PRO A 85 -4.06 10.46 -3.99
C PRO A 85 -3.80 8.95 -3.79
N TYR A 86 -4.67 8.11 -4.34
CA TYR A 86 -4.27 6.73 -4.62
C TYR A 86 -3.08 6.72 -5.58
N ILE A 87 -2.13 5.83 -5.36
CA ILE A 87 -0.80 5.88 -5.97
C ILE A 87 -0.73 5.00 -7.21
N VAL A 88 -0.06 5.49 -8.25
CA VAL A 88 0.54 4.65 -9.28
C VAL A 88 1.91 4.21 -8.77
N PRO A 89 2.13 2.92 -8.45
CA PRO A 89 3.36 2.49 -7.78
C PRO A 89 4.55 2.46 -8.75
N SER A 90 5.08 3.65 -8.99
CA SER A 90 6.30 3.89 -9.78
C SER A 90 7.55 3.39 -9.06
N GLN A 91 8.69 3.35 -9.75
CA GLN A 91 9.98 3.05 -9.13
C GLN A 91 10.39 4.12 -8.09
N ASN A 92 10.00 5.38 -8.27
CA ASN A 92 10.23 6.43 -7.27
C ASN A 92 9.47 6.12 -5.98
N PHE A 93 8.19 5.76 -6.09
CA PHE A 93 7.39 5.38 -4.93
C PHE A 93 7.92 4.12 -4.24
N ILE A 94 8.32 3.11 -4.99
CA ILE A 94 8.93 1.89 -4.42
C ILE A 94 10.22 2.23 -3.66
N LYS A 95 11.05 3.12 -4.20
CA LYS A 95 12.25 3.62 -3.51
C LYS A 95 11.89 4.35 -2.21
N TYR A 96 10.90 5.25 -2.26
CA TYR A 96 10.40 5.94 -1.08
C TYR A 96 9.93 4.96 0.00
N MET A 97 9.14 3.95 -0.36
CA MET A 97 8.68 2.92 0.59
C MET A 97 9.84 2.16 1.23
N LYS A 98 10.86 1.81 0.46
CA LYS A 98 12.06 1.12 0.97
C LYS A 98 12.85 1.99 1.95
N GLU A 99 13.13 3.24 1.58
CA GLU A 99 14.02 4.12 2.33
C GLU A 99 13.34 4.80 3.53
N LYS A 100 12.11 5.28 3.35
CA LYS A 100 11.40 6.06 4.37
C LYS A 100 10.65 5.17 5.37
N HIS A 101 10.04 4.08 4.88
CA HIS A 101 9.19 3.23 5.70
C HIS A 101 9.90 1.95 6.13
N ILE A 102 10.18 1.04 5.20
CA ILE A 102 10.63 -0.32 5.50
C ILE A 102 11.96 -0.32 6.25
N LYS A 103 12.93 0.47 5.79
CA LYS A 103 14.23 0.59 6.46
C LYS A 103 14.07 1.04 7.90
N ARG A 104 13.30 2.09 8.15
CA ARG A 104 13.07 2.65 9.48
C ARG A 104 12.36 1.67 10.42
N VAL A 105 11.39 0.93 9.89
CA VAL A 105 10.66 -0.12 10.63
C VAL A 105 11.60 -1.23 11.11
N ILE A 106 12.50 -1.67 10.24
CA ILE A 106 13.47 -2.71 10.57
C ILE A 106 14.54 -2.18 11.54
N ASP A 107 14.99 -0.93 11.37
CA ASP A 107 15.98 -0.31 12.25
C ASP A 107 15.50 -0.18 13.70
N VAL A 108 14.19 -0.05 13.95
CA VAL A 108 13.63 -0.09 15.32
C VAL A 108 13.35 -1.51 15.82
N GLY A 109 13.73 -2.55 15.05
CA GLY A 109 13.60 -3.94 15.48
C GLY A 109 12.20 -4.55 15.33
N ILE A 110 11.38 -4.05 14.39
CA ILE A 110 10.12 -4.69 14.01
C ILE A 110 10.39 -5.74 12.94
N ASP A 111 9.89 -6.96 13.15
CA ASP A 111 10.11 -8.13 12.30
C ASP A 111 8.85 -8.63 11.55
N ALA A 112 7.75 -7.87 11.61
CA ALA A 112 6.53 -8.18 10.88
C ALA A 112 5.95 -6.92 10.23
N ILE A 113 5.87 -6.94 8.90
CA ILE A 113 5.47 -5.82 8.06
C ILE A 113 4.22 -6.20 7.26
N TYR A 114 3.22 -5.35 7.31
CA TYR A 114 1.97 -5.46 6.58
C TYR A 114 1.89 -4.30 5.59
N LEU A 115 1.82 -4.61 4.30
CA LEU A 115 1.50 -3.63 3.25
C LEU A 115 0.10 -3.94 2.73
N GLU A 116 -0.85 -3.09 3.13
CA GLU A 116 -2.26 -3.35 2.89
C GLU A 116 -2.78 -2.71 1.60
N GLU A 117 -3.85 -3.29 1.12
CA GLU A 117 -4.71 -2.75 0.07
C GLU A 117 -3.96 -2.34 -1.20
N PRO A 118 -3.38 -3.31 -1.95
CA PRO A 118 -2.76 -3.05 -3.24
C PRO A 118 -3.82 -2.74 -4.31
N GLU A 119 -4.40 -1.54 -4.26
CA GLU A 119 -5.62 -1.17 -4.94
C GLU A 119 -5.38 -0.22 -6.11
N PHE A 120 -5.65 -0.69 -7.31
CA PHE A 120 -5.76 0.17 -8.47
C PHE A 120 -7.23 0.30 -8.89
N TRP A 121 -7.77 1.50 -8.89
CA TRP A 121 -9.14 1.74 -9.32
C TRP A 121 -9.30 1.42 -10.81
N ALA A 122 -10.30 0.60 -11.18
CA ALA A 122 -10.50 0.19 -12.57
C ALA A 122 -10.74 1.39 -13.51
N ARG A 123 -11.40 2.45 -13.00
CA ARG A 123 -11.64 3.71 -13.73
C ARG A 123 -10.41 4.60 -13.90
N ALA A 124 -9.35 4.38 -13.12
CA ALA A 124 -8.08 5.10 -13.24
C ALA A 124 -7.25 4.56 -14.41
N GLY A 125 -6.08 5.17 -14.65
CA GLY A 125 -5.15 4.78 -15.71
C GLY A 125 -4.90 5.88 -16.75
N TYR A 126 -5.14 7.14 -16.37
CA TYR A 126 -5.00 8.30 -17.27
C TYR A 126 -3.91 9.28 -16.82
N SER A 127 -3.24 9.06 -15.69
CA SER A 127 -2.13 9.89 -15.23
C SER A 127 -0.89 9.73 -16.10
N GLU A 128 -0.04 10.76 -16.12
CA GLU A 128 1.23 10.71 -16.87
C GLU A 128 2.17 9.60 -16.35
N ALA A 129 2.16 9.35 -15.05
CA ALA A 129 2.92 8.23 -14.48
C ALA A 129 2.44 6.88 -15.03
N PHE A 130 1.11 6.66 -15.12
CA PHE A 130 0.58 5.42 -15.69
C PHE A 130 0.94 5.26 -17.16
N LYS A 131 0.93 6.35 -17.94
CA LYS A 131 1.33 6.33 -19.37
C LYS A 131 2.82 6.01 -19.54
N ARG A 132 3.69 6.52 -18.66
CA ARG A 132 5.11 6.16 -18.64
C ARG A 132 5.31 4.66 -18.34
N GLU A 133 4.64 4.15 -17.30
CA GLU A 133 4.68 2.73 -16.95
C GLU A 133 4.13 1.83 -18.06
N TRP A 134 3.09 2.28 -18.76
CA TRP A 134 2.57 1.59 -19.93
C TRP A 134 3.61 1.48 -21.06
N LYS A 135 4.25 2.60 -21.40
CA LYS A 135 5.29 2.64 -22.44
C LYS A 135 6.46 1.72 -22.10
N GLU A 136 6.86 1.72 -20.84
CA GLU A 136 7.94 0.86 -20.35
C GLU A 136 7.55 -0.62 -20.42
N TYR A 137 6.35 -0.96 -19.98
CA TYR A 137 5.89 -2.34 -19.90
C TYR A 137 5.57 -2.96 -21.26
N TYR A 138 4.91 -2.22 -22.14
CA TYR A 138 4.45 -2.72 -23.43
C TYR A 138 5.34 -2.36 -24.62
N GLY A 139 6.21 -1.36 -24.49
CA GLY A 139 7.07 -0.88 -25.57
C GLY A 139 6.37 -0.02 -26.65
N PHE A 140 5.07 0.25 -26.51
CA PHE A 140 4.29 1.11 -27.41
C PHE A 140 3.51 2.17 -26.64
N ASP A 141 2.96 3.16 -27.38
CA ASP A 141 2.29 4.31 -26.77
C ASP A 141 0.99 3.90 -26.07
N TRP A 142 0.70 4.59 -24.98
CA TRP A 142 -0.50 4.37 -24.18
C TRP A 142 -1.79 4.48 -25.03
N ARG A 143 -2.74 3.61 -24.73
CA ARG A 143 -4.06 3.57 -25.37
C ARG A 143 -5.14 3.72 -24.31
N PRO A 144 -6.11 4.67 -24.51
CA PRO A 144 -7.18 4.86 -23.56
C PRO A 144 -8.03 3.60 -23.37
N GLN A 145 -8.22 3.17 -22.13
CA GLN A 145 -8.96 1.93 -21.84
C GLN A 145 -10.41 1.94 -22.30
N HIS A 146 -11.05 3.13 -22.36
CA HIS A 146 -12.46 3.27 -22.73
C HIS A 146 -12.71 3.12 -24.25
N GLU A 147 -11.69 3.05 -25.09
CA GLU A 147 -11.84 2.96 -26.53
C GLU A 147 -12.07 1.53 -27.03
N SER A 148 -11.63 0.53 -26.31
CA SER A 148 -11.86 -0.86 -26.69
C SER A 148 -11.75 -1.84 -25.50
N ALA A 149 -12.33 -3.02 -25.65
CA ALA A 149 -12.17 -4.10 -24.68
C ALA A 149 -10.70 -4.56 -24.55
N GLU A 150 -9.93 -4.55 -25.65
CA GLU A 150 -8.51 -4.86 -25.65
C GLU A 150 -7.73 -3.85 -24.81
N ASN A 151 -7.97 -2.55 -25.00
CA ASN A 151 -7.30 -1.51 -24.21
C ASN A 151 -7.67 -1.59 -22.74
N THR A 152 -8.92 -1.91 -22.41
CA THR A 152 -9.35 -2.18 -21.02
C THR A 152 -8.58 -3.36 -20.41
N TYR A 153 -8.45 -4.45 -21.14
CA TYR A 153 -7.69 -5.62 -20.70
C TYR A 153 -6.22 -5.29 -20.45
N LEU A 154 -5.56 -4.62 -21.41
CA LEU A 154 -4.16 -4.20 -21.27
C LEU A 154 -3.97 -3.24 -20.07
N SER A 155 -4.88 -2.28 -19.91
CA SER A 155 -4.85 -1.36 -18.76
C SER A 155 -4.96 -2.11 -17.44
N ASN A 156 -5.90 -3.02 -17.28
CA ASN A 156 -6.08 -3.78 -16.05
C ASN A 156 -4.91 -4.74 -15.80
N LYS A 157 -4.35 -5.35 -16.85
CA LYS A 157 -3.15 -6.17 -16.74
C LYS A 157 -1.96 -5.36 -16.22
N LEU A 158 -1.75 -4.14 -16.72
CA LEU A 158 -0.69 -3.26 -16.21
C LEU A 158 -0.94 -2.86 -14.75
N LYS A 159 -2.16 -2.43 -14.39
CA LYS A 159 -2.52 -2.09 -13.01
C LYS A 159 -2.20 -3.22 -12.03
N TYR A 160 -2.55 -4.43 -12.42
CA TYR A 160 -2.24 -5.64 -11.68
C TYR A 160 -0.73 -5.83 -11.50
N GLN A 161 0.05 -5.71 -12.58
CA GLN A 161 1.51 -5.87 -12.57
C GLN A 161 2.22 -4.80 -11.74
N LEU A 162 1.73 -3.58 -11.71
CA LEU A 162 2.34 -2.50 -10.96
C LEU A 162 2.34 -2.78 -9.45
N TYR A 163 1.23 -3.22 -8.87
CA TYR A 163 1.20 -3.60 -7.45
C TYR A 163 1.87 -4.93 -7.17
N TYR A 164 1.81 -5.89 -8.09
CA TYR A 164 2.59 -7.12 -7.99
C TYR A 164 4.09 -6.82 -7.87
N ARG A 165 4.62 -5.96 -8.75
CA ARG A 165 6.00 -5.49 -8.73
C ARG A 165 6.32 -4.76 -7.42
N ALA A 166 5.48 -3.82 -7.01
CA ALA A 166 5.71 -3.01 -5.81
C ALA A 166 5.80 -3.88 -4.56
N LEU A 167 4.87 -4.82 -4.36
CA LEU A 167 4.89 -5.74 -3.23
C LEU A 167 6.11 -6.66 -3.27
N ASN A 168 6.43 -7.21 -4.45
CA ASN A 168 7.62 -8.06 -4.60
C ASN A 168 8.90 -7.33 -4.23
N GLU A 169 9.10 -6.12 -4.75
CA GLU A 169 10.31 -5.35 -4.49
C GLU A 169 10.40 -4.85 -3.05
N CYS A 170 9.31 -4.36 -2.47
CA CYS A 170 9.29 -3.89 -1.10
C CYS A 170 9.54 -5.02 -0.10
N PHE A 171 8.89 -6.16 -0.26
CA PHE A 171 9.05 -7.29 0.64
C PHE A 171 10.38 -8.03 0.47
N THR A 172 10.88 -8.14 -0.77
CA THR A 172 12.24 -8.66 -1.01
C THR A 172 13.27 -7.79 -0.29
N TYR A 173 13.18 -6.47 -0.44
CA TYR A 173 14.03 -5.54 0.29
C TYR A 173 13.90 -5.69 1.81
N ALA A 174 12.68 -5.82 2.34
CA ALA A 174 12.44 -6.00 3.76
C ALA A 174 13.15 -7.25 4.30
N LYS A 175 13.04 -8.37 3.59
CA LYS A 175 13.70 -9.63 3.98
C LYS A 175 15.22 -9.55 3.86
N GLU A 176 15.74 -8.94 2.81
CA GLU A 176 17.19 -8.78 2.60
C GLU A 176 17.81 -7.83 3.62
N TYR A 177 17.20 -6.67 3.82
CA TYR A 177 17.66 -5.70 4.81
C TYR A 177 17.53 -6.26 6.24
N GLY A 178 16.43 -6.95 6.54
CA GLY A 178 16.27 -7.63 7.83
C GLY A 178 17.38 -8.66 8.08
N ARG A 179 17.69 -9.52 7.11
CA ARG A 179 18.79 -10.48 7.22
C ARG A 179 20.13 -9.81 7.48
N SER A 180 20.40 -8.66 6.86
CA SER A 180 21.63 -7.89 7.12
C SER A 180 21.72 -7.36 8.56
N LYS A 181 20.58 -7.28 9.25
CA LYS A 181 20.46 -6.91 10.66
C LYS A 181 20.32 -8.11 11.61
N GLY A 182 20.44 -9.35 11.10
CA GLY A 182 20.24 -10.58 11.87
C GLY A 182 18.76 -10.88 12.19
N MET A 183 17.81 -10.28 11.47
CA MET A 183 16.37 -10.43 11.68
C MET A 183 15.74 -11.30 10.60
N ASN A 184 14.73 -12.09 10.99
CA ASN A 184 13.86 -12.82 10.07
C ASN A 184 12.55 -12.06 9.89
N VAL A 185 12.49 -11.16 8.92
CA VAL A 185 11.31 -10.32 8.68
C VAL A 185 10.22 -11.12 7.96
N ARG A 186 9.00 -11.05 8.51
CA ARG A 186 7.78 -11.62 7.93
C ARG A 186 6.97 -10.54 7.24
N CYS A 187 6.44 -10.87 6.07
CA CYS A 187 5.74 -9.93 5.20
C CYS A 187 4.34 -10.42 4.86
N TYR A 188 3.34 -9.59 5.13
CA TYR A 188 1.93 -9.92 4.98
C TYR A 188 1.20 -8.89 4.12
N VAL A 189 0.19 -9.35 3.38
CA VAL A 189 -0.71 -8.48 2.61
C VAL A 189 -2.12 -8.54 3.21
N PRO A 190 -2.52 -7.53 3.98
CA PRO A 190 -3.93 -7.32 4.29
C PRO A 190 -4.69 -6.87 3.03
N THR A 191 -5.84 -7.48 2.78
CA THR A 191 -6.57 -7.30 1.54
C THR A 191 -8.07 -7.34 1.79
N HIS A 192 -8.84 -6.69 0.93
CA HIS A 192 -10.29 -6.78 0.97
C HIS A 192 -10.81 -8.15 0.58
N SER A 193 -12.05 -8.44 0.93
CA SER A 193 -12.73 -9.61 0.39
C SER A 193 -12.97 -9.44 -1.12
N LEU A 194 -13.02 -10.54 -1.86
CA LEU A 194 -13.30 -10.53 -3.31
C LEU A 194 -14.61 -9.83 -3.65
N VAL A 195 -15.60 -9.87 -2.74
CA VAL A 195 -16.88 -9.16 -2.91
C VAL A 195 -16.67 -7.65 -2.92
N ASN A 196 -15.83 -7.12 -2.01
CA ASN A 196 -15.52 -5.70 -1.94
C ASN A 196 -14.79 -5.23 -3.20
N TYR A 197 -13.85 -6.01 -3.72
CA TYR A 197 -13.17 -5.66 -4.97
C TYR A 197 -14.12 -5.55 -6.16
N ALA A 198 -15.04 -6.49 -6.30
CA ALA A 198 -16.04 -6.43 -7.35
C ALA A 198 -16.96 -5.21 -7.19
N GLN A 199 -17.40 -4.92 -5.96
CA GLN A 199 -18.27 -3.80 -5.66
C GLN A 199 -17.61 -2.44 -5.92
N TRP A 200 -16.34 -2.31 -5.56
CA TRP A 200 -15.59 -1.06 -5.69
C TRP A 200 -14.84 -0.93 -7.01
N GLN A 201 -14.91 -1.95 -7.85
CA GLN A 201 -14.20 -1.98 -9.15
C GLN A 201 -12.69 -1.72 -8.98
N ILE A 202 -12.07 -2.53 -8.15
CA ILE A 202 -10.63 -2.47 -7.88
C ILE A 202 -9.92 -3.57 -8.66
N VAL A 203 -8.75 -3.25 -9.20
CA VAL A 203 -7.79 -4.19 -9.77
C VAL A 203 -6.68 -4.42 -8.74
N SER A 204 -6.49 -5.67 -8.36
CA SER A 204 -5.49 -6.07 -7.36
C SER A 204 -4.81 -7.38 -7.72
N PRO A 205 -3.51 -7.58 -7.38
CA PRO A 205 -2.74 -8.76 -7.76
C PRO A 205 -2.93 -9.98 -6.84
N GLU A 206 -3.94 -10.02 -6.00
CA GLU A 206 -4.11 -11.00 -4.92
C GLU A 206 -4.00 -12.45 -5.36
N ALA A 207 -4.58 -12.80 -6.50
CA ALA A 207 -4.54 -14.16 -7.01
C ALA A 207 -3.11 -14.67 -7.28
N SER A 208 -2.16 -13.77 -7.53
CA SER A 208 -0.76 -14.11 -7.82
C SER A 208 0.20 -13.90 -6.65
N LEU A 209 -0.21 -13.22 -5.59
CA LEU A 209 0.68 -12.94 -4.45
C LEU A 209 1.14 -14.22 -3.75
N ALA A 210 0.33 -15.28 -3.76
CA ALA A 210 0.71 -16.58 -3.23
C ALA A 210 1.95 -17.21 -3.92
N SER A 211 2.26 -16.77 -5.13
CA SER A 211 3.46 -17.24 -5.86
C SER A 211 4.72 -16.46 -5.52
N LEU A 212 4.62 -15.36 -4.74
CA LEU A 212 5.77 -14.55 -4.33
C LEU A 212 6.46 -15.16 -3.11
N PRO A 213 7.75 -15.56 -3.22
CA PRO A 213 8.50 -16.14 -2.10
C PRO A 213 8.69 -15.17 -0.92
N CYS A 214 8.52 -13.86 -1.17
CA CYS A 214 8.65 -12.82 -0.16
C CYS A 214 7.37 -12.62 0.67
N VAL A 215 6.22 -13.18 0.27
CA VAL A 215 4.95 -13.08 0.99
C VAL A 215 4.78 -14.28 1.90
N ASP A 216 4.62 -14.03 3.21
CA ASP A 216 4.44 -15.08 4.22
C ASP A 216 2.96 -15.39 4.48
N GLY A 217 2.04 -14.49 4.11
CA GLY A 217 0.61 -14.74 4.25
C GLY A 217 -0.27 -13.54 3.90
N TYR A 218 -1.59 -13.79 3.97
CA TYR A 218 -2.63 -12.80 3.74
C TYR A 218 -3.48 -12.61 4.98
N ILE A 219 -4.07 -11.42 5.07
CA ILE A 219 -5.10 -11.13 6.08
C ILE A 219 -6.32 -10.60 5.33
N ALA A 220 -7.37 -11.42 5.23
CA ALA A 220 -8.60 -10.99 4.62
C ALA A 220 -9.37 -10.05 5.56
N GLN A 221 -9.70 -8.87 5.09
CA GLN A 221 -10.57 -7.95 5.80
C GLN A 221 -12.02 -8.42 5.67
N VAL A 222 -12.69 -8.49 6.80
CA VAL A 222 -14.12 -8.79 6.86
C VAL A 222 -14.87 -7.56 7.35
N TRP A 223 -15.59 -6.92 6.45
CA TRP A 223 -16.43 -5.78 6.79
C TRP A 223 -17.75 -6.28 7.35
N THR A 224 -17.97 -6.07 8.63
CA THR A 224 -19.20 -6.48 9.32
C THR A 224 -20.26 -5.38 9.34
N GLY A 225 -19.95 -4.19 8.84
CA GLY A 225 -20.82 -3.03 8.94
C GLY A 225 -21.05 -2.57 10.38
N THR A 226 -22.00 -1.67 10.56
CA THR A 226 -22.41 -1.19 11.88
C THR A 226 -23.47 -2.09 12.55
N SER A 227 -24.10 -2.99 11.79
CA SER A 227 -25.04 -3.98 12.32
C SER A 227 -24.28 -5.23 12.73
N ARG A 228 -24.51 -5.69 13.96
CA ARG A 228 -23.98 -6.97 14.44
C ARG A 228 -24.76 -8.18 13.93
N GLU A 229 -25.51 -7.99 12.86
CA GLU A 229 -26.23 -9.08 12.20
C GLU A 229 -25.27 -9.97 11.38
N PRO A 230 -25.56 -11.24 11.22
CA PRO A 230 -24.65 -12.23 10.61
C PRO A 230 -24.49 -12.08 9.07
N ASN A 231 -24.42 -10.86 8.57
CA ASN A 231 -24.13 -10.56 7.16
C ASN A 231 -22.66 -10.77 6.77
N TYR A 232 -21.79 -10.99 7.74
CA TYR A 232 -20.37 -11.23 7.52
C TYR A 232 -20.06 -12.53 6.78
N TYR A 233 -20.99 -13.48 6.73
CA TYR A 233 -20.82 -14.72 5.95
C TYR A 233 -20.67 -14.49 4.45
N ASN A 234 -21.15 -13.37 3.94
CA ASN A 234 -21.01 -13.03 2.52
C ASN A 234 -19.64 -12.40 2.18
N GLY A 235 -18.87 -11.99 3.17
CA GLY A 235 -17.54 -11.39 3.00
C GLY A 235 -16.41 -12.40 2.92
N VAL A 236 -16.65 -13.66 3.33
CA VAL A 236 -15.63 -14.72 3.38
C VAL A 236 -16.09 -15.86 2.48
N LYS A 237 -15.72 -15.80 1.23
CA LYS A 237 -15.87 -16.91 0.28
C LYS A 237 -14.56 -17.22 -0.38
#